data_c180daf96c446eadb0467cfdb8970e48
#
_entry.id   c180daf96c446eadb0467cfdb8970e48
#
_cell.length_a   1.000
_cell.length_b   1.000
_cell.length_c   1.000
_cell.angle_alpha   90.00
_cell.angle_beta   90.00
_cell.angle_gamma   90.00
#
_symmetry.space_group_name_H-M   'P 1'
#
loop_
_entity.id
_entity.type
_entity.pdbx_description
1 polymer ?
#
loop_
_entity_poly.entity_id
_entity_poly.type
_entity_poly.pdbx_seq_one_letter_code
_entity_poly.pdbx_strand_id
1 'polypeptide(L)'
;MEPSVSDFKLVGLAAGFTLGFGFLTVWNAIKQTSEIEKPYKSPFVILIWIEILSNVVIGVMGWLVLEGIVPVIAPVLALLLFCWALEIQCCMQVIINRIYVVVEKKKTARKVKWGTACLITAINIAVFCIWIPAHMTPPVNHTFVLINRFWDPISKLLICIVDACLNIWFLRVVRVRLVRQNGLKKYGPLVRFNMRMMFISVLMDAILIGLMFLPNPMVYIQFHPVTYIVKLNIELKMASLIRKLARDSNINNEIHEASMNLRTRFNPQSHYIKCDDEGFESEDMKILKTTSVRVVTSPRPFVQDNLPPLPPLPKDGR
;
A
#
# COMPACT_ATOMS: atom_id res chain seq x y z
N MET A 1 -31.99 -10.86 20.23
CA MET A 1 -31.98 -12.20 19.61
C MET A 1 -30.78 -12.91 20.19
N GLU A 2 -30.98 -14.09 20.74
CA GLU A 2 -29.85 -14.93 21.17
C GLU A 2 -29.05 -15.38 19.93
N PRO A 3 -27.72 -15.28 19.95
CA PRO A 3 -26.90 -15.66 18.83
C PRO A 3 -27.02 -17.18 18.58
N SER A 4 -27.25 -17.56 17.33
CA SER A 4 -27.33 -18.97 16.93
C SER A 4 -25.94 -19.63 17.00
N VAL A 5 -25.89 -20.97 17.17
CA VAL A 5 -24.65 -21.75 17.13
C VAL A 5 -23.89 -21.53 15.80
N SER A 6 -24.61 -21.32 14.70
CA SER A 6 -24.02 -20.99 13.40
C SER A 6 -23.36 -19.61 13.41
N ASP A 7 -23.93 -18.63 14.10
CA ASP A 7 -23.36 -17.27 14.23
C ASP A 7 -22.05 -17.31 15.01
N PHE A 8 -21.99 -18.06 16.13
CA PHE A 8 -20.75 -18.25 16.89
C PHE A 8 -19.65 -18.93 16.08
N LYS A 9 -19.99 -19.94 15.26
CA LYS A 9 -19.00 -20.58 14.38
C LYS A 9 -18.46 -19.61 13.34
N LEU A 10 -19.32 -18.79 12.74
CA LEU A 10 -18.94 -17.83 11.71
C LEU A 10 -18.08 -16.70 12.30
N VAL A 11 -18.46 -16.20 13.46
CA VAL A 11 -17.72 -15.17 14.21
C VAL A 11 -16.37 -15.72 14.67
N GLY A 12 -16.31 -16.96 15.18
CA GLY A 12 -15.07 -17.61 15.57
C GLY A 12 -14.10 -17.80 14.40
N LEU A 13 -14.64 -18.17 13.23
CA LEU A 13 -13.84 -18.24 12.00
C LEU A 13 -13.29 -16.88 11.60
N ALA A 14 -14.10 -15.83 11.66
CA ALA A 14 -13.67 -14.46 11.37
C ALA A 14 -12.59 -13.99 12.36
N ALA A 15 -12.77 -14.23 13.64
CA ALA A 15 -11.78 -13.87 14.68
C ALA A 15 -10.46 -14.61 14.48
N GLY A 16 -10.50 -15.94 14.22
CA GLY A 16 -9.32 -16.73 13.93
C GLY A 16 -8.57 -16.25 12.69
N PHE A 17 -9.30 -15.89 11.62
CA PHE A 17 -8.72 -15.32 10.42
C PHE A 17 -8.07 -13.94 10.70
N THR A 18 -8.75 -13.08 11.47
CA THR A 18 -8.22 -11.76 11.87
C THR A 18 -6.93 -11.91 12.66
N LEU A 19 -6.85 -12.84 13.59
CA LEU A 19 -5.65 -13.09 14.38
C LEU A 19 -4.49 -13.58 13.50
N GLY A 20 -4.71 -14.60 12.68
CA GLY A 20 -3.68 -15.16 11.81
C GLY A 20 -3.19 -14.16 10.75
N PHE A 21 -4.13 -13.51 10.07
CA PHE A 21 -3.79 -12.53 9.04
C PHE A 21 -3.28 -11.22 9.63
N GLY A 22 -3.76 -10.85 10.82
CA GLY A 22 -3.29 -9.72 11.61
C GLY A 22 -1.81 -9.85 11.97
N PHE A 23 -1.37 -11.03 12.41
CA PHE A 23 0.05 -11.30 12.68
C PHE A 23 0.91 -11.02 11.43
N LEU A 24 0.52 -11.51 10.25
CA LEU A 24 1.24 -11.23 9.00
C LEU A 24 1.25 -9.74 8.66
N THR A 25 0.17 -9.04 8.93
CA THR A 25 0.06 -7.60 8.65
C THR A 25 0.93 -6.79 9.59
N VAL A 26 0.94 -7.12 10.89
CA VAL A 26 1.82 -6.48 11.89
C VAL A 26 3.29 -6.73 11.54
N TRP A 27 3.65 -7.96 11.16
CA TRP A 27 5.01 -8.26 10.71
C TRP A 27 5.45 -7.40 9.52
N ASN A 28 4.58 -7.27 8.51
CA ASN A 28 4.82 -6.41 7.37
C ASN A 28 4.92 -4.92 7.75
N ALA A 29 4.10 -4.47 8.71
CA ALA A 29 4.14 -3.10 9.22
C ALA A 29 5.45 -2.81 9.96
N ILE A 30 5.90 -3.72 10.83
CA ILE A 30 7.19 -3.62 11.53
C ILE A 30 8.32 -3.52 10.51
N LYS A 31 8.36 -4.44 9.53
CA LYS A 31 9.39 -4.42 8.48
C LYS A 31 9.41 -3.10 7.71
N GLN A 32 8.26 -2.56 7.35
CA GLN A 32 8.19 -1.29 6.65
C GLN A 32 8.54 -0.09 7.53
N THR A 33 8.26 -0.17 8.83
CA THR A 33 8.63 0.87 9.80
C THR A 33 10.14 0.89 10.00
N SER A 34 10.80 -0.28 10.06
CA SER A 34 12.26 -0.38 10.23
C SER A 34 13.06 0.07 8.98
N GLU A 35 12.44 0.05 7.79
CA GLU A 35 13.06 0.56 6.56
C GLU A 35 13.10 2.11 6.49
N ILE A 36 12.45 2.82 7.42
CA ILE A 36 12.34 4.28 7.41
C ILE A 36 13.23 4.86 8.51
N GLU A 37 14.19 5.71 8.15
CA GLU A 37 15.16 6.31 9.09
C GLU A 37 14.51 7.10 10.25
N LYS A 38 13.38 7.77 10.00
CA LYS A 38 12.65 8.59 11.00
C LYS A 38 11.17 8.21 11.02
N PRO A 39 10.81 7.05 11.59
CA PRO A 39 9.44 6.53 11.52
C PRO A 39 8.42 7.46 12.19
N TYR A 40 8.80 8.13 13.31
CA TYR A 40 7.91 9.05 14.05
C TYR A 40 7.52 10.32 13.28
N LYS A 41 8.28 10.69 12.23
CA LYS A 41 7.97 11.85 11.37
C LYS A 41 7.22 11.45 10.11
N SER A 42 7.07 10.17 9.84
CA SER A 42 6.37 9.67 8.66
C SER A 42 4.87 9.54 8.92
N PRO A 43 4.02 10.35 8.26
CA PRO A 43 2.56 10.23 8.42
C PRO A 43 2.03 8.88 7.98
N PHE A 44 2.70 8.22 7.05
CA PHE A 44 2.35 6.87 6.60
C PHE A 44 2.47 5.83 7.71
N VAL A 45 3.56 5.86 8.49
CA VAL A 45 3.79 4.92 9.60
C VAL A 45 2.74 5.15 10.70
N ILE A 46 2.52 6.42 11.07
CA ILE A 46 1.53 6.77 12.10
C ILE A 46 0.13 6.26 11.71
N LEU A 47 -0.30 6.46 10.46
CA LEU A 47 -1.59 5.99 9.98
C LEU A 47 -1.73 4.46 10.06
N ILE A 48 -0.70 3.70 9.68
CA ILE A 48 -0.71 2.24 9.76
C ILE A 48 -0.89 1.75 11.18
N TRP A 49 -0.14 2.33 12.14
CA TRP A 49 -0.23 1.89 13.53
C TRP A 49 -1.56 2.27 14.19
N ILE A 50 -2.14 3.43 13.83
CA ILE A 50 -3.49 3.82 14.27
C ILE A 50 -4.53 2.82 13.73
N GLU A 51 -4.42 2.44 12.46
CA GLU A 51 -5.34 1.49 11.81
C GLU A 51 -5.26 0.10 12.45
N ILE A 52 -4.04 -0.41 12.71
CA ILE A 52 -3.83 -1.69 13.41
C ILE A 52 -4.44 -1.64 14.82
N LEU A 53 -4.19 -0.57 15.58
CA LEU A 53 -4.72 -0.41 16.92
C LEU A 53 -6.25 -0.37 16.92
N SER A 54 -6.85 0.41 16.01
CA SER A 54 -8.31 0.49 15.86
C SER A 54 -8.91 -0.86 15.53
N ASN A 55 -8.29 -1.62 14.62
CA ASN A 55 -8.71 -2.96 14.22
C ASN A 55 -8.70 -3.94 15.40
N VAL A 56 -7.64 -3.92 16.21
CA VAL A 56 -7.55 -4.75 17.43
C VAL A 56 -8.65 -4.38 18.43
N VAL A 57 -8.86 -3.09 18.67
CA VAL A 57 -9.91 -2.63 19.61
C VAL A 57 -11.29 -3.07 19.13
N ILE A 58 -11.63 -2.92 17.85
CA ILE A 58 -12.91 -3.35 17.29
C ILE A 58 -13.08 -4.87 17.44
N GLY A 59 -12.04 -5.65 17.11
CA GLY A 59 -12.08 -7.12 17.20
C GLY A 59 -12.30 -7.61 18.64
N VAL A 60 -11.55 -7.08 19.60
CA VAL A 60 -11.65 -7.44 21.02
C VAL A 60 -12.99 -6.99 21.60
N MET A 61 -13.40 -5.74 21.38
CA MET A 61 -14.66 -5.22 21.88
C MET A 61 -15.87 -5.94 21.26
N GLY A 62 -15.82 -6.23 19.95
CA GLY A 62 -16.86 -7.00 19.27
C GLY A 62 -17.04 -8.40 19.87
N TRP A 63 -15.93 -9.07 20.23
CA TRP A 63 -15.95 -10.36 20.89
C TRP A 63 -16.55 -10.28 22.31
N LEU A 64 -16.11 -9.32 23.14
CA LEU A 64 -16.60 -9.13 24.50
C LEU A 64 -18.11 -8.78 24.53
N VAL A 65 -18.58 -8.02 23.56
CA VAL A 65 -20.01 -7.72 23.40
C VAL A 65 -20.80 -8.97 23.00
N LEU A 66 -20.25 -9.82 22.11
CA LEU A 66 -20.89 -11.05 21.68
C LEU A 66 -21.05 -12.06 22.84
N GLU A 67 -20.03 -12.18 23.69
CA GLU A 67 -20.08 -13.03 24.90
C GLU A 67 -20.97 -12.45 26.01
N GLY A 68 -21.48 -11.23 25.84
CA GLY A 68 -22.31 -10.56 26.85
C GLY A 68 -21.53 -10.05 28.08
N ILE A 69 -20.19 -10.07 28.05
CA ILE A 69 -19.33 -9.57 29.13
C ILE A 69 -19.46 -8.05 29.23
N VAL A 70 -19.52 -7.37 28.08
CA VAL A 70 -19.67 -5.93 28.00
C VAL A 70 -21.09 -5.57 27.54
N PRO A 71 -21.84 -4.80 28.33
CA PRO A 71 -23.18 -4.38 27.95
C PRO A 71 -23.16 -3.39 26.78
N VAL A 72 -24.20 -3.45 25.93
CA VAL A 72 -24.36 -2.53 24.79
C VAL A 72 -24.88 -1.17 25.29
N ILE A 73 -23.99 -0.35 25.81
CA ILE A 73 -24.26 1.01 26.30
C ILE A 73 -23.68 2.06 25.34
N ALA A 74 -24.19 3.28 25.41
CA ALA A 74 -23.80 4.38 24.53
C ALA A 74 -22.27 4.61 24.44
N PRO A 75 -21.48 4.61 25.53
CA PRO A 75 -20.03 4.81 25.42
C PRO A 75 -19.30 3.66 24.69
N VAL A 76 -19.77 2.42 24.81
CA VAL A 76 -19.19 1.26 24.08
C VAL A 76 -19.47 1.39 22.59
N LEU A 77 -20.70 1.75 22.24
CA LEU A 77 -21.09 2.00 20.85
C LEU A 77 -20.32 3.19 20.26
N ALA A 78 -20.14 4.25 21.03
CA ALA A 78 -19.36 5.42 20.61
C ALA A 78 -17.88 5.07 20.40
N LEU A 79 -17.27 4.25 21.26
CA LEU A 79 -15.89 3.76 21.11
C LEU A 79 -15.72 2.93 19.84
N LEU A 80 -16.63 1.96 19.60
CA LEU A 80 -16.61 1.13 18.39
C LEU A 80 -16.72 1.97 17.13
N LEU A 81 -17.67 2.94 17.10
CA LEU A 81 -17.81 3.83 15.95
C LEU A 81 -16.61 4.77 15.78
N PHE A 82 -16.01 5.24 16.87
CA PHE A 82 -14.82 6.06 16.80
C PHE A 82 -13.64 5.29 16.18
N CYS A 83 -13.40 4.07 16.65
CA CYS A 83 -12.36 3.21 16.07
C CYS A 83 -12.65 2.89 14.58
N TRP A 84 -13.92 2.62 14.23
CA TRP A 84 -14.35 2.41 12.87
C TRP A 84 -14.12 3.65 11.99
N ALA A 85 -14.45 4.84 12.47
CA ALA A 85 -14.21 6.09 11.75
C ALA A 85 -12.70 6.35 11.53
N LEU A 86 -11.86 6.07 12.55
CA LEU A 86 -10.40 6.15 12.43
C LEU A 86 -9.88 5.17 11.39
N GLU A 87 -10.34 3.93 11.40
CA GLU A 87 -9.92 2.88 10.47
C GLU A 87 -10.19 3.29 9.01
N ILE A 88 -11.41 3.74 8.69
CA ILE A 88 -11.75 4.24 7.36
C ILE A 88 -10.90 5.44 6.97
N GLN A 89 -10.78 6.42 7.88
CA GLN A 89 -10.03 7.64 7.63
C GLN A 89 -8.54 7.33 7.35
N CYS A 90 -7.93 6.45 8.15
CA CYS A 90 -6.54 6.04 7.98
C CYS A 90 -6.34 5.29 6.66
N CYS A 91 -7.21 4.33 6.34
CA CYS A 91 -7.16 3.57 5.09
C CYS A 91 -7.18 4.50 3.88
N MET A 92 -8.12 5.45 3.81
CA MET A 92 -8.20 6.42 2.70
C MET A 92 -6.96 7.31 2.63
N GLN A 93 -6.41 7.74 3.76
CA GLN A 93 -5.20 8.57 3.80
C GLN A 93 -3.94 7.78 3.37
N VAL A 94 -3.87 6.49 3.68
CA VAL A 94 -2.79 5.60 3.20
C VAL A 94 -2.81 5.50 1.67
N ILE A 95 -3.99 5.30 1.06
CA ILE A 95 -4.15 5.28 -0.40
C ILE A 95 -3.70 6.61 -1.03
N ILE A 96 -4.14 7.74 -0.48
CA ILE A 96 -3.79 9.07 -0.99
C ILE A 96 -2.30 9.34 -0.81
N ASN A 97 -1.70 8.91 0.29
CA ASN A 97 -0.26 9.07 0.51
C ASN A 97 0.56 8.33 -0.58
N ARG A 98 0.13 7.15 -1.02
CA ARG A 98 0.74 6.45 -2.16
C ARG A 98 0.61 7.25 -3.45
N ILE A 99 -0.57 7.82 -3.71
CA ILE A 99 -0.82 8.68 -4.87
C ILE A 99 0.12 9.90 -4.81
N TYR A 100 0.27 10.50 -3.63
CA TYR A 100 1.13 11.68 -3.43
C TYR A 100 2.59 11.40 -3.77
N VAL A 101 3.10 10.21 -3.52
CA VAL A 101 4.48 9.81 -3.88
C VAL A 101 4.67 9.76 -5.39
N VAL A 102 3.66 9.27 -6.13
CA VAL A 102 3.75 9.02 -7.57
C VAL A 102 3.38 10.24 -8.42
N VAL A 103 2.47 11.11 -7.95
CA VAL A 103 1.94 12.26 -8.72
C VAL A 103 2.96 13.40 -8.79
N GLU A 104 3.16 13.97 -9.99
CA GLU A 104 4.00 15.17 -10.20
C GLU A 104 3.37 16.43 -9.62
N LYS A 105 2.09 16.64 -9.88
CA LYS A 105 1.35 17.83 -9.43
C LYS A 105 0.95 17.69 -7.96
N LYS A 106 1.87 17.96 -7.04
CA LYS A 106 1.65 17.89 -5.58
C LYS A 106 0.46 18.71 -5.09
N LYS A 107 0.15 19.84 -5.75
CA LYS A 107 -1.02 20.68 -5.42
C LYS A 107 -2.34 19.92 -5.61
N THR A 108 -2.47 19.15 -6.70
CA THR A 108 -3.69 18.33 -6.97
C THR A 108 -3.83 17.22 -5.93
N ALA A 109 -2.76 16.49 -5.64
CA ALA A 109 -2.79 15.44 -4.62
C ALA A 109 -3.17 15.98 -3.23
N ARG A 110 -2.70 17.18 -2.87
CA ARG A 110 -3.07 17.85 -1.60
C ARG A 110 -4.56 18.23 -1.56
N LYS A 111 -5.11 18.75 -2.67
CA LYS A 111 -6.55 19.07 -2.76
C LYS A 111 -7.40 17.80 -2.58
N VAL A 112 -7.04 16.70 -3.25
CA VAL A 112 -7.74 15.42 -3.10
C VAL A 112 -7.62 14.89 -1.68
N LYS A 113 -6.43 14.99 -1.05
CA LYS A 113 -6.22 14.59 0.35
C LYS A 113 -7.21 15.26 1.29
N TRP A 114 -7.30 16.58 1.24
CA TRP A 114 -8.20 17.33 2.12
C TRP A 114 -9.68 17.15 1.73
N GLY A 115 -9.97 17.10 0.42
CA GLY A 115 -11.35 16.87 -0.06
C GLY A 115 -11.88 15.50 0.38
N THR A 116 -11.10 14.45 0.23
CA THR A 116 -11.48 13.10 0.70
C THR A 116 -11.60 13.07 2.23
N ALA A 117 -10.66 13.70 2.96
CA ALA A 117 -10.74 13.76 4.41
C ALA A 117 -12.02 14.44 4.88
N CYS A 118 -12.38 15.59 4.32
CA CYS A 118 -13.61 16.31 4.65
C CYS A 118 -14.87 15.48 4.31
N LEU A 119 -14.89 14.84 3.13
CA LEU A 119 -16.02 14.02 2.71
C LEU A 119 -16.25 12.82 3.65
N ILE A 120 -15.19 12.06 3.94
CA ILE A 120 -15.28 10.90 4.85
C ILE A 120 -15.65 11.34 6.26
N THR A 121 -15.09 12.46 6.76
CA THR A 121 -15.46 13.01 8.07
C THR A 121 -16.93 13.41 8.11
N ALA A 122 -17.47 14.02 7.06
CA ALA A 122 -18.89 14.37 6.99
C ALA A 122 -19.79 13.12 7.03
N ILE A 123 -19.42 12.07 6.28
CA ILE A 123 -20.13 10.77 6.31
C ILE A 123 -20.09 10.17 7.72
N ASN A 124 -18.89 10.15 8.34
CA ASN A 124 -18.72 9.61 9.70
C ASN A 124 -19.58 10.36 10.73
N ILE A 125 -19.60 11.70 10.68
CA ILE A 125 -20.46 12.50 11.58
C ILE A 125 -21.94 12.13 11.40
N ALA A 126 -22.41 12.00 10.16
CA ALA A 126 -23.78 11.60 9.89
C ALA A 126 -24.07 10.19 10.44
N VAL A 127 -23.13 9.24 10.28
CA VAL A 127 -23.24 7.89 10.86
C VAL A 127 -23.32 7.98 12.39
N PHE A 128 -22.47 8.75 13.06
CA PHE A 128 -22.51 8.93 14.51
C PHE A 128 -23.89 9.44 14.99
N CYS A 129 -24.42 10.45 14.32
CA CYS A 129 -25.72 11.05 14.70
C CYS A 129 -26.92 10.10 14.51
N ILE A 130 -26.84 9.17 13.56
CA ILE A 130 -27.96 8.28 13.22
C ILE A 130 -27.82 6.92 13.91
N TRP A 131 -26.62 6.33 13.89
CA TRP A 131 -26.38 4.95 14.30
C TRP A 131 -26.45 4.76 15.82
N ILE A 132 -25.86 5.68 16.61
CA ILE A 132 -25.87 5.57 18.08
C ILE A 132 -27.30 5.59 18.62
N PRO A 133 -28.16 6.58 18.30
CA PRO A 133 -29.54 6.59 18.80
C PRO A 133 -30.37 5.39 18.32
N ALA A 134 -30.04 4.82 17.16
CA ALA A 134 -30.75 3.66 16.60
C ALA A 134 -30.41 2.35 17.33
N HIS A 135 -29.18 2.22 17.90
CA HIS A 135 -28.70 0.98 18.53
C HIS A 135 -28.67 1.03 20.06
N MET A 136 -29.09 2.12 20.68
CA MET A 136 -29.29 2.17 22.15
C MET A 136 -30.42 1.23 22.56
N THR A 137 -30.28 0.63 23.74
CA THR A 137 -31.32 -0.22 24.34
C THR A 137 -31.89 0.46 25.63
N PRO A 138 -33.13 0.99 25.60
CA PRO A 138 -34.08 1.10 24.47
C PRO A 138 -33.66 2.15 23.43
N PRO A 139 -34.07 2.01 22.14
CA PRO A 139 -33.76 2.99 21.11
C PRO A 139 -34.46 4.34 21.44
N VAL A 140 -33.74 5.43 21.18
CA VAL A 140 -34.24 6.80 21.52
C VAL A 140 -35.56 7.13 20.80
N ASN A 141 -35.66 6.70 19.52
CA ASN A 141 -36.88 6.85 18.72
C ASN A 141 -36.88 5.84 17.56
N HIS A 142 -38.06 5.29 17.24
CA HIS A 142 -38.27 4.40 16.10
C HIS A 142 -37.87 5.02 14.75
N THR A 143 -37.97 6.35 14.64
CA THR A 143 -37.56 7.08 13.44
C THR A 143 -36.08 6.89 13.12
N PHE A 144 -35.21 6.89 14.14
CA PHE A 144 -33.78 6.66 13.92
C PHE A 144 -33.48 5.24 13.43
N VAL A 145 -34.21 4.26 13.90
CA VAL A 145 -34.08 2.85 13.44
C VAL A 145 -34.44 2.73 11.96
N LEU A 146 -35.53 3.38 11.54
CA LEU A 146 -35.98 3.40 10.13
C LEU A 146 -34.95 4.12 9.24
N ILE A 147 -34.46 5.29 9.65
CA ILE A 147 -33.45 6.06 8.89
C ILE A 147 -32.16 5.24 8.79
N ASN A 148 -31.72 4.63 9.89
CA ASN A 148 -30.49 3.86 9.91
C ASN A 148 -30.52 2.65 8.97
N ARG A 149 -31.68 2.01 8.81
CA ARG A 149 -31.86 0.88 7.89
C ARG A 149 -31.48 1.21 6.45
N PHE A 150 -31.69 2.47 6.01
CA PHE A 150 -31.32 2.94 4.68
C PHE A 150 -29.95 3.62 4.67
N TRP A 151 -29.66 4.41 5.70
CA TRP A 151 -28.45 5.21 5.77
C TRP A 151 -27.18 4.36 5.91
N ASP A 152 -27.24 3.28 6.68
CA ASP A 152 -26.07 2.43 6.93
C ASP A 152 -25.54 1.77 5.65
N PRO A 153 -26.35 1.11 4.79
CA PRO A 153 -25.88 0.61 3.50
C PRO A 153 -25.42 1.73 2.55
N ILE A 154 -26.13 2.87 2.52
CA ILE A 154 -25.80 4.01 1.65
C ILE A 154 -24.43 4.58 2.03
N SER A 155 -24.17 4.80 3.31
CA SER A 155 -22.88 5.33 3.78
C SER A 155 -21.71 4.43 3.41
N LYS A 156 -21.86 3.13 3.55
CA LYS A 156 -20.84 2.14 3.17
C LYS A 156 -20.64 2.04 1.66
N LEU A 157 -21.73 2.15 0.90
CA LEU A 157 -21.65 2.23 -0.56
C LEU A 157 -20.89 3.49 -1.02
N LEU A 158 -21.15 4.65 -0.39
CA LEU A 158 -20.41 5.88 -0.67
C LEU A 158 -18.91 5.73 -0.36
N ILE A 159 -18.56 5.14 0.77
CA ILE A 159 -17.18 4.86 1.15
C ILE A 159 -16.51 3.93 0.13
N CYS A 160 -17.19 2.86 -0.28
CA CYS A 160 -16.71 1.92 -1.31
C CYS A 160 -16.47 2.63 -2.66
N ILE A 161 -17.37 3.52 -3.08
CA ILE A 161 -17.20 4.31 -4.31
C ILE A 161 -15.96 5.21 -4.22
N VAL A 162 -15.76 5.90 -3.09
CA VAL A 162 -14.58 6.74 -2.87
C VAL A 162 -13.31 5.91 -2.91
N ASP A 163 -13.28 4.76 -2.23
CA ASP A 163 -12.16 3.82 -2.25
C ASP A 163 -11.83 3.37 -3.68
N ALA A 164 -12.83 2.91 -4.42
CA ALA A 164 -12.67 2.49 -5.81
C ALA A 164 -12.15 3.63 -6.70
N CYS A 165 -12.70 4.84 -6.58
CA CYS A 165 -12.24 6.01 -7.33
C CYS A 165 -10.77 6.35 -7.06
N LEU A 166 -10.35 6.34 -5.79
CA LEU A 166 -8.97 6.61 -5.40
C LEU A 166 -8.02 5.53 -5.95
N ASN A 167 -8.40 4.27 -5.86
CA ASN A 167 -7.61 3.15 -6.39
C ASN A 167 -7.51 3.18 -7.91
N ILE A 168 -8.59 3.49 -8.64
CA ILE A 168 -8.60 3.65 -10.10
C ILE A 168 -7.70 4.83 -10.50
N TRP A 169 -7.79 5.96 -9.79
CA TRP A 169 -6.93 7.12 -10.04
C TRP A 169 -5.46 6.77 -9.82
N PHE A 170 -5.14 6.11 -8.71
CA PHE A 170 -3.81 5.60 -8.44
C PHE A 170 -3.27 4.73 -9.59
N LEU A 171 -4.07 3.77 -10.04
CA LEU A 171 -3.68 2.87 -11.13
C LEU A 171 -3.44 3.61 -12.45
N ARG A 172 -4.28 4.61 -12.77
CA ARG A 172 -4.09 5.46 -13.95
C ARG A 172 -2.77 6.24 -13.89
N VAL A 173 -2.47 6.86 -12.74
CA VAL A 173 -1.24 7.62 -12.53
C VAL A 173 -0.01 6.72 -12.67
N VAL A 174 -0.03 5.54 -12.02
CA VAL A 174 1.06 4.55 -12.10
C VAL A 174 1.25 4.07 -13.54
N ARG A 175 0.16 3.73 -14.25
CA ARG A 175 0.23 3.28 -15.65
C ARG A 175 0.81 4.35 -16.57
N VAL A 176 0.34 5.59 -16.46
CA VAL A 176 0.83 6.69 -17.30
C VAL A 176 2.30 6.95 -17.05
N ARG A 177 2.71 7.03 -15.78
CA ARG A 177 4.06 7.40 -15.41
C ARG A 177 5.09 6.31 -15.69
N LEU A 178 4.80 5.07 -15.31
CA LEU A 178 5.76 3.96 -15.44
C LEU A 178 5.82 3.38 -16.86
N VAL A 179 4.67 3.26 -17.52
CA VAL A 179 4.61 2.58 -18.82
C VAL A 179 4.80 3.56 -19.97
N ARG A 180 4.15 4.72 -19.92
CA ARG A 180 4.12 5.66 -21.04
C ARG A 180 5.34 6.61 -21.08
N GLN A 181 5.76 7.16 -19.93
CA GLN A 181 6.86 8.13 -19.88
C GLN A 181 8.23 7.47 -19.89
N ASN A 182 8.41 6.32 -19.22
CA ASN A 182 9.72 5.68 -19.09
C ASN A 182 9.93 4.54 -20.08
N GLY A 183 8.97 4.22 -20.98
CA GLY A 183 9.10 3.18 -22.01
C GLY A 183 9.38 1.77 -21.47
N LEU A 184 9.29 1.58 -20.17
CA LEU A 184 9.72 0.39 -19.45
C LEU A 184 8.65 -0.70 -19.49
N LYS A 185 8.61 -1.46 -20.59
CA LYS A 185 7.79 -2.70 -20.70
C LYS A 185 8.02 -3.68 -19.53
N LYS A 186 9.16 -3.58 -18.84
CA LYS A 186 9.57 -4.39 -17.69
C LYS A 186 8.58 -4.27 -16.50
N TYR A 187 7.88 -3.14 -16.34
CA TYR A 187 6.95 -2.92 -15.22
C TYR A 187 5.50 -3.32 -15.49
N GLY A 188 5.21 -3.91 -16.64
CA GLY A 188 3.88 -4.45 -16.95
C GLY A 188 3.33 -5.46 -15.92
N PRO A 189 4.14 -6.42 -15.45
CA PRO A 189 3.72 -7.37 -14.40
C PRO A 189 3.31 -6.69 -13.09
N LEU A 190 3.99 -5.61 -12.71
CA LEU A 190 3.72 -4.85 -11.50
C LEU A 190 2.40 -4.09 -11.57
N VAL A 191 2.10 -3.46 -12.71
CA VAL A 191 0.80 -2.81 -12.91
C VAL A 191 -0.32 -3.83 -12.82
N ARG A 192 -0.15 -5.02 -13.39
CA ARG A 192 -1.13 -6.13 -13.29
C ARG A 192 -1.30 -6.61 -11.86
N PHE A 193 -0.20 -6.72 -11.09
CA PHE A 193 -0.27 -7.07 -9.67
C PHE A 193 -1.07 -6.02 -8.88
N ASN A 194 -0.77 -4.73 -9.04
CA ASN A 194 -1.50 -3.65 -8.38
C ASN A 194 -2.99 -3.65 -8.77
N MET A 195 -3.32 -3.96 -10.02
CA MET A 195 -4.70 -4.08 -10.48
C MET A 195 -5.45 -5.24 -9.80
N ARG A 196 -4.80 -6.40 -9.64
CA ARG A 196 -5.39 -7.54 -8.91
C ARG A 196 -5.62 -7.19 -7.43
N MET A 197 -4.67 -6.54 -6.78
CA MET A 197 -4.78 -6.13 -5.38
C MET A 197 -5.93 -5.13 -5.18
N MET A 198 -6.07 -4.16 -6.08
CA MET A 198 -7.17 -3.21 -6.07
C MET A 198 -8.54 -3.93 -6.23
N PHE A 199 -8.63 -4.90 -7.14
CA PHE A 199 -9.85 -5.68 -7.32
C PHE A 199 -10.24 -6.42 -6.04
N ILE A 200 -9.26 -7.05 -5.36
CA ILE A 200 -9.48 -7.74 -4.08
C ILE A 200 -9.96 -6.74 -3.01
N SER A 201 -9.38 -5.53 -2.95
CA SER A 201 -9.80 -4.49 -2.00
C SER A 201 -11.28 -4.12 -2.17
N VAL A 202 -11.70 -3.84 -3.40
CA VAL A 202 -13.11 -3.52 -3.72
C VAL A 202 -14.03 -4.71 -3.47
N LEU A 203 -13.57 -5.94 -3.75
CA LEU A 203 -14.33 -7.16 -3.46
C LEU A 203 -14.59 -7.33 -1.95
N MET A 204 -13.60 -7.02 -1.11
CA MET A 204 -13.76 -7.05 0.34
C MET A 204 -14.84 -6.06 0.83
N ASP A 205 -14.93 -4.87 0.25
CA ASP A 205 -16.00 -3.91 0.55
C ASP A 205 -17.37 -4.45 0.10
N ALA A 206 -17.45 -5.05 -1.08
CA ALA A 206 -18.69 -5.64 -1.59
C ALA A 206 -19.18 -6.79 -0.68
N ILE A 207 -18.25 -7.66 -0.21
CA ILE A 207 -18.56 -8.71 0.75
C ILE A 207 -19.11 -8.10 2.04
N LEU A 208 -18.49 -7.05 2.56
CA LEU A 208 -18.88 -6.39 3.79
C LEU A 208 -20.29 -5.77 3.67
N ILE A 209 -20.60 -5.14 2.54
CA ILE A 209 -21.95 -4.64 2.25
C ILE A 209 -22.95 -5.80 2.16
N GLY A 210 -22.58 -6.92 1.53
CA GLY A 210 -23.41 -8.13 1.46
C GLY A 210 -23.73 -8.70 2.83
N LEU A 211 -22.77 -8.73 3.75
CA LEU A 211 -22.95 -9.22 5.12
C LEU A 211 -23.91 -8.38 5.97
N MET A 212 -24.13 -7.10 5.61
CA MET A 212 -25.11 -6.25 6.30
C MET A 212 -26.56 -6.71 6.12
N PHE A 213 -26.84 -7.49 5.07
CA PHE A 213 -28.18 -8.05 4.84
C PHE A 213 -28.44 -9.33 5.64
N LEU A 214 -27.45 -9.83 6.41
CA LEU A 214 -27.68 -10.96 7.32
C LEU A 214 -28.57 -10.55 8.50
N PRO A 215 -29.38 -11.49 9.01
CA PRO A 215 -30.31 -11.21 10.10
C PRO A 215 -29.62 -10.86 11.42
N ASN A 216 -28.37 -11.29 11.63
CA ASN A 216 -27.60 -11.03 12.84
C ASN A 216 -26.52 -9.94 12.62
N PRO A 217 -26.67 -8.72 13.19
CA PRO A 217 -25.72 -7.65 13.01
C PRO A 217 -24.35 -7.93 13.68
N MET A 218 -24.27 -8.86 14.63
CA MET A 218 -23.00 -9.20 15.29
C MET A 218 -22.00 -9.87 14.33
N VAL A 219 -22.49 -10.66 13.38
CA VAL A 219 -21.67 -11.25 12.33
C VAL A 219 -20.99 -10.17 11.49
N TYR A 220 -21.74 -9.17 11.09
CA TYR A 220 -21.21 -8.04 10.33
C TYR A 220 -20.10 -7.28 11.11
N ILE A 221 -20.33 -6.98 12.40
CA ILE A 221 -19.36 -6.27 13.25
C ILE A 221 -18.04 -7.05 13.33
N GLN A 222 -18.11 -8.39 13.42
CA GLN A 222 -16.90 -9.21 13.55
C GLN A 222 -16.17 -9.44 12.20
N PHE A 223 -16.85 -9.33 11.07
CA PHE A 223 -16.21 -9.36 9.75
C PHE A 223 -15.54 -8.04 9.37
N HIS A 224 -15.86 -6.96 10.06
CA HIS A 224 -15.26 -5.66 9.83
C HIS A 224 -13.74 -5.69 10.02
N PRO A 225 -13.17 -6.16 11.16
CA PRO A 225 -11.74 -6.33 11.34
C PRO A 225 -11.07 -7.18 10.26
N VAL A 226 -11.73 -8.28 9.80
CA VAL A 226 -11.23 -9.11 8.72
C VAL A 226 -10.98 -8.29 7.45
N THR A 227 -11.98 -7.52 7.05
CA THR A 227 -11.92 -6.73 5.81
C THR A 227 -10.81 -5.70 5.87
N TYR A 228 -10.71 -4.93 6.96
CA TYR A 228 -9.75 -3.85 7.06
C TYR A 228 -8.31 -4.35 7.27
N ILE A 229 -8.10 -5.45 7.98
CA ILE A 229 -6.75 -6.03 8.10
C ILE A 229 -6.24 -6.56 6.75
N VAL A 230 -7.12 -7.14 5.92
CA VAL A 230 -6.79 -7.55 4.55
C VAL A 230 -6.48 -6.34 3.69
N LYS A 231 -7.31 -5.29 3.74
CA LYS A 231 -7.08 -4.03 3.01
C LYS A 231 -5.74 -3.41 3.40
N LEU A 232 -5.46 -3.30 4.69
CA LEU A 232 -4.20 -2.76 5.17
C LEU A 232 -2.99 -3.57 4.66
N ASN A 233 -3.07 -4.89 4.67
CA ASN A 233 -1.99 -5.73 4.14
C ASN A 233 -1.76 -5.49 2.65
N ILE A 234 -2.84 -5.36 1.87
CA ILE A 234 -2.79 -5.01 0.44
C ILE A 234 -2.10 -3.66 0.26
N GLU A 235 -2.50 -2.65 1.06
CA GLU A 235 -1.94 -1.31 1.02
C GLU A 235 -0.43 -1.30 1.35
N LEU A 236 -0.01 -2.06 2.37
CA LEU A 236 1.39 -2.21 2.75
C LEU A 236 2.21 -2.84 1.62
N LYS A 237 1.72 -3.92 1.00
CA LYS A 237 2.41 -4.57 -0.12
C LYS A 237 2.55 -3.64 -1.32
N MET A 238 1.48 -2.90 -1.66
CA MET A 238 1.52 -1.95 -2.77
C MET A 238 2.45 -0.77 -2.48
N ALA A 239 2.47 -0.25 -1.25
CA ALA A 239 3.38 0.82 -0.84
C ALA A 239 4.86 0.39 -0.89
N SER A 240 5.17 -0.84 -0.47
CA SER A 240 6.52 -1.42 -0.54
C SER A 240 7.01 -1.52 -1.99
N LEU A 241 6.15 -2.00 -2.90
CA LEU A 241 6.48 -2.12 -4.32
C LEU A 241 6.75 -0.76 -4.97
N ILE A 242 5.96 0.25 -4.64
CA ILE A 242 6.15 1.62 -5.17
C ILE A 242 7.47 2.21 -4.69
N ARG A 243 7.83 2.02 -3.42
CA ARG A 243 9.11 2.49 -2.88
C ARG A 243 10.29 1.84 -3.58
N LYS A 244 10.24 0.53 -3.84
CA LYS A 244 11.26 -0.17 -4.63
C LYS A 244 11.41 0.43 -6.02
N LEU A 245 10.29 0.68 -6.69
CA LEU A 245 10.29 1.30 -8.02
C LEU A 245 10.87 2.71 -8.03
N ALA A 246 10.50 3.53 -7.06
CA ALA A 246 11.02 4.90 -6.96
C ALA A 246 12.54 4.88 -6.74
N ARG A 247 13.05 3.91 -5.96
CA ARG A 247 14.48 3.72 -5.74
C ARG A 247 15.20 3.26 -7.00
N ASP A 248 14.67 2.25 -7.70
CA ASP A 248 15.26 1.75 -8.94
C ASP A 248 15.25 2.81 -10.05
N SER A 249 14.21 3.65 -10.13
CA SER A 249 14.13 4.75 -11.07
C SER A 249 15.16 5.84 -10.79
N ASN A 250 15.40 6.19 -9.50
CA ASN A 250 16.42 7.16 -9.15
C ASN A 250 17.83 6.65 -9.49
N ILE A 251 18.14 5.38 -9.18
CA ILE A 251 19.43 4.78 -9.52
C ILE A 251 19.65 4.78 -11.03
N ASN A 252 18.64 4.44 -11.83
CA ASN A 252 18.76 4.45 -13.28
C ASN A 252 18.94 5.90 -13.83
N ASN A 253 18.31 6.89 -13.25
CA ASN A 253 18.50 8.30 -13.63
C ASN A 253 19.91 8.79 -13.28
N GLU A 254 20.44 8.46 -12.10
CA GLU A 254 21.80 8.78 -11.70
C GLU A 254 22.84 8.13 -12.62
N ILE A 255 22.64 6.84 -13.00
CA ILE A 255 23.51 6.16 -13.95
C ILE A 255 23.45 6.80 -15.34
N HIS A 256 22.26 7.22 -15.78
CA HIS A 256 22.08 7.88 -17.07
C HIS A 256 22.71 9.27 -17.08
N GLU A 257 22.58 10.05 -16.03
CA GLU A 257 23.25 11.34 -15.88
C GLU A 257 24.77 11.19 -15.79
N ALA A 258 25.26 10.20 -15.03
CA ALA A 258 26.68 9.91 -14.97
C ALA A 258 27.24 9.48 -16.34
N SER A 259 26.50 8.68 -17.09
CA SER A 259 26.88 8.26 -18.44
C SER A 259 26.85 9.39 -19.46
N MET A 260 25.91 10.32 -19.34
CA MET A 260 25.85 11.55 -20.16
C MET A 260 27.01 12.49 -19.83
N ASN A 261 27.31 12.70 -18.55
CA ASN A 261 28.43 13.52 -18.10
C ASN A 261 29.79 12.93 -18.53
N LEU A 262 29.94 11.61 -18.54
CA LEU A 262 31.10 10.94 -19.11
C LEU A 262 31.17 11.15 -20.62
N ARG A 263 30.05 11.05 -21.34
CA ARG A 263 29.98 11.24 -22.79
C ARG A 263 30.31 12.69 -23.22
N THR A 264 29.89 13.68 -22.43
CA THR A 264 30.26 15.10 -22.65
C THR A 264 31.71 15.37 -22.30
N ARG A 265 32.30 14.68 -21.31
CA ARG A 265 33.72 14.80 -20.94
C ARG A 265 34.66 14.13 -21.95
N PHE A 266 34.20 13.09 -22.64
CA PHE A 266 34.94 12.35 -23.68
C PHE A 266 34.51 12.71 -25.09
N ASN A 267 33.89 13.89 -25.32
CA ASN A 267 33.74 14.43 -26.66
C ASN A 267 35.09 15.08 -27.00
N PRO A 268 36.00 14.43 -27.81
CA PRO A 268 37.17 15.11 -28.29
C PRO A 268 36.66 16.20 -29.21
N GLN A 269 36.81 17.45 -28.81
CA GLN A 269 36.83 18.55 -29.79
C GLN A 269 37.77 18.08 -30.88
N SER A 270 37.19 17.76 -32.02
CA SER A 270 37.98 17.63 -33.24
C SER A 270 38.59 19.01 -33.48
N HIS A 271 39.85 19.19 -33.06
CA HIS A 271 40.72 20.19 -33.61
C HIS A 271 40.77 19.87 -35.09
N TYR A 272 40.01 20.58 -35.89
CA TYR A 272 40.26 20.67 -37.31
C TYR A 272 41.62 21.36 -37.45
N ILE A 273 42.68 20.55 -37.58
CA ILE A 273 43.93 20.99 -38.16
C ILE A 273 43.62 21.18 -39.65
N LYS A 274 43.52 22.44 -40.08
CA LYS A 274 43.44 22.85 -41.45
C LYS A 274 44.80 22.51 -42.06
N CYS A 275 44.91 21.36 -42.67
CA CYS A 275 46.01 21.09 -43.60
C CYS A 275 45.58 21.65 -44.96
N ASP A 276 46.11 22.81 -45.30
CA ASP A 276 46.20 23.24 -46.68
C ASP A 276 47.19 22.29 -47.33
N ASP A 277 46.77 21.43 -48.28
CA ASP A 277 47.56 21.13 -49.46
C ASP A 277 46.78 20.26 -50.46
N GLU A 278 46.88 20.65 -51.65
CA GLU A 278 46.78 20.14 -52.99
C GLU A 278 46.45 18.66 -53.22
N GLY A 279 45.46 18.51 -54.06
CA GLY A 279 45.20 17.54 -55.10
C GLY A 279 45.67 16.10 -54.94
N PHE A 280 44.71 15.19 -54.81
CA PHE A 280 44.72 13.90 -55.49
C PHE A 280 43.31 13.32 -55.53
N GLU A 281 42.76 13.15 -56.73
CA GLU A 281 41.59 12.34 -57.02
C GLU A 281 41.86 10.86 -56.68
N SER A 282 40.98 10.23 -55.93
CA SER A 282 40.60 8.83 -56.23
C SER A 282 39.44 8.36 -55.34
N GLU A 283 38.61 7.66 -56.01
CA GLU A 283 37.37 6.98 -55.70
C GLU A 283 37.24 6.24 -54.37
N ASP A 284 35.97 6.17 -53.92
CA ASP A 284 35.31 5.14 -53.16
C ASP A 284 36.01 4.47 -51.96
N MET A 285 35.66 4.93 -50.77
CA MET A 285 35.58 4.04 -49.62
C MET A 285 34.58 4.49 -48.62
N LYS A 286 33.36 3.89 -48.63
CA LYS A 286 32.40 3.93 -47.56
C LYS A 286 32.97 3.23 -46.31
N ILE A 287 33.46 3.97 -45.35
CA ILE A 287 33.87 3.39 -44.08
C ILE A 287 32.63 3.37 -43.16
N LEU A 288 32.07 2.17 -43.01
CA LEU A 288 31.11 1.85 -41.97
C LEU A 288 31.85 1.78 -40.62
N LYS A 289 31.78 2.85 -39.81
CA LYS A 289 32.29 2.80 -38.43
C LYS A 289 31.31 2.05 -37.53
N THR A 290 31.49 0.74 -37.42
CA THR A 290 30.87 -0.06 -36.37
C THR A 290 31.71 0.07 -35.11
N THR A 291 31.26 0.89 -34.15
CA THR A 291 31.91 0.97 -32.83
C THR A 291 31.34 -0.11 -31.94
N SER A 292 31.98 -1.26 -31.86
CA SER A 292 31.69 -2.29 -30.87
C SER A 292 32.37 -1.89 -29.54
N VAL A 293 31.58 -1.50 -28.55
CA VAL A 293 32.09 -1.31 -27.19
C VAL A 293 32.23 -2.70 -26.55
N ARG A 294 33.45 -3.20 -26.50
CA ARG A 294 33.82 -4.39 -25.73
C ARG A 294 34.00 -3.95 -24.29
N VAL A 295 33.03 -4.26 -23.40
CA VAL A 295 33.22 -4.13 -21.97
C VAL A 295 34.18 -5.20 -21.49
N VAL A 296 35.44 -4.85 -21.30
CA VAL A 296 36.43 -5.70 -20.64
C VAL A 296 36.19 -5.56 -19.15
N THR A 297 35.50 -6.53 -18.55
CA THR A 297 35.49 -6.70 -17.09
C THR A 297 36.84 -7.26 -16.69
N SER A 298 37.72 -6.41 -16.16
CA SER A 298 38.94 -6.82 -15.50
C SER A 298 38.57 -7.58 -14.21
N PRO A 299 39.02 -8.84 -14.05
CA PRO A 299 38.84 -9.51 -12.76
C PRO A 299 39.69 -8.77 -11.72
N ARG A 300 39.12 -8.46 -10.56
CA ARG A 300 39.86 -7.94 -9.41
C ARG A 300 40.95 -8.94 -9.03
N PRO A 301 42.17 -8.48 -8.72
CA PRO A 301 43.18 -9.37 -8.19
C PRO A 301 42.71 -9.95 -6.88
N PHE A 302 42.75 -11.27 -6.76
CA PHE A 302 42.48 -12.01 -5.54
C PHE A 302 43.57 -11.61 -4.50
N VAL A 303 43.14 -10.86 -3.49
CA VAL A 303 44.02 -10.62 -2.30
C VAL A 303 44.04 -11.92 -1.53
N GLN A 304 45.17 -12.56 -1.56
CA GLN A 304 45.46 -13.79 -0.81
C GLN A 304 45.68 -13.38 0.63
N ASP A 305 44.61 -13.38 1.44
CA ASP A 305 44.74 -13.21 2.88
C ASP A 305 45.41 -14.45 3.45
N ASN A 306 46.52 -14.21 4.15
CA ASN A 306 47.29 -15.18 4.90
C ASN A 306 46.43 -15.87 5.95
N LEU A 307 45.94 -17.06 5.66
CA LEU A 307 45.38 -17.97 6.64
C LEU A 307 46.54 -18.72 7.34
N PRO A 308 46.55 -18.80 8.68
CA PRO A 308 47.54 -19.61 9.40
C PRO A 308 47.33 -21.09 9.08
N PRO A 309 48.42 -21.92 9.11
CA PRO A 309 48.37 -23.33 8.75
C PRO A 309 47.51 -24.13 9.74
N LEU A 310 46.66 -25.00 9.22
CA LEU A 310 45.85 -25.94 9.98
C LEU A 310 46.75 -26.91 10.78
N PRO A 311 46.36 -27.26 12.03
CA PRO A 311 47.09 -28.25 12.80
C PRO A 311 46.97 -29.66 12.19
N PRO A 312 48.01 -30.54 12.35
CA PRO A 312 47.99 -31.86 11.74
C PRO A 312 46.97 -32.78 12.41
N LEU A 313 46.28 -33.57 11.58
CA LEU A 313 45.33 -34.59 11.99
C LEU A 313 46.03 -35.67 12.88
N PRO A 314 45.36 -36.21 13.93
CA PRO A 314 45.90 -37.33 14.69
C PRO A 314 45.95 -38.57 13.84
N LYS A 315 47.09 -39.27 13.87
CA LYS A 315 47.28 -40.59 13.27
C LYS A 315 46.55 -41.60 14.15
N ASP A 316 45.45 -42.14 13.62
CA ASP A 316 44.89 -43.35 14.22
C ASP A 316 45.85 -44.51 13.99
N GLY A 317 46.33 -45.06 15.12
CA GLY A 317 46.98 -46.32 15.18
C GLY A 317 46.04 -47.38 15.76
N ARG A 318 45.83 -48.38 14.95
CA ARG A 318 45.25 -49.71 15.23
C ARG A 318 43.75 -49.81 15.39
#